data_4d8e182d5a5abe1bdaf89422fc9b774e
#
_entry.id   4d8e182d5a5abe1bdaf89422fc9b774e
#
_cell.length_a   1.000
_cell.length_b   1.000
_cell.length_c   1.000
_cell.angle_alpha   90.00
_cell.angle_beta   90.00
_cell.angle_gamma   90.00
#
_symmetry.space_group_name_H-M   'P 1'
#
loop_
_entity.id
_entity.type
_entity.pdbx_description
1 polymer ?
#
loop_
_entity_poly.entity_id
_entity_poly.type
_entity_poly.pdbx_seq_one_letter_code
_entity_poly.pdbx_strand_id
1 'polypeptide(L)'
;MTSIASLQSLPSEFVVKLSNAMIISLEGEQADSYLQGQITVNINKLTKNTARHFAHCDNKGKTWSTGYVTRHQNKLLLVTNEDAGSHSLAQLNKYGVFSKVDILDDTQTYSAYFISLDAVKTNEVKAALSQLFSENEVERLLESDTPDNGSLEKVESEHGVAYFANTSCKGIIVLLDDNGAKQINSLIEAQTLSCYPQTVFDAIQIQSVHALVQGDAVAEYVPQMINVQALNGIDFDKGCYMGQEVVARTRFLGKNKRAAYSFKLEGNXXXKPGDALEKQLGENWRIAGKILNVASLDNETWFIAVLNNDTTSEDLHRLADNNAITCYPNTLPYSIEQKASNIVKKRR
;
A
#
# COMPACT_ATOMS: atom_id res chain seq x y z
N MET A 1 -5.43 10.40 -21.02
CA MET A 1 -4.74 10.62 -19.73
C MET A 1 -3.54 11.53 -20.00
N THR A 2 -3.31 12.49 -19.13
CA THR A 2 -2.24 13.49 -19.27
C THR A 2 -0.93 12.92 -18.75
N SER A 3 0.15 12.96 -19.54
CA SER A 3 1.48 12.61 -19.03
C SER A 3 1.95 13.71 -18.08
N ILE A 4 2.91 13.41 -17.23
CA ILE A 4 3.45 14.37 -16.27
C ILE A 4 4.96 14.23 -16.17
N ALA A 5 5.65 15.39 -16.18
CA ALA A 5 7.11 15.43 -16.16
C ALA A 5 7.65 14.91 -14.82
N SER A 6 7.07 15.36 -13.71
CA SER A 6 7.55 15.03 -12.37
C SER A 6 6.41 15.14 -11.36
N LEU A 7 6.57 14.54 -10.17
CA LEU A 7 5.59 14.71 -9.09
C LEU A 7 5.46 16.17 -8.66
N GLN A 8 6.53 16.95 -8.78
CA GLN A 8 6.50 18.37 -8.43
C GLN A 8 5.62 19.18 -9.39
N SER A 9 5.45 18.72 -10.63
CA SER A 9 4.59 19.40 -11.63
C SER A 9 3.13 18.95 -11.59
N LEU A 10 2.80 17.99 -10.70
CA LEU A 10 1.43 17.52 -10.52
C LEU A 10 0.58 18.64 -9.88
N PRO A 11 -0.59 18.98 -10.44
CA PRO A 11 -1.47 19.95 -9.78
C PRO A 11 -1.97 19.37 -8.44
N SER A 12 -2.44 20.25 -7.55
CA SER A 12 -2.96 19.79 -6.24
C SER A 12 -4.30 19.05 -6.38
N GLU A 13 -5.05 19.33 -7.43
CA GLU A 13 -6.41 18.78 -7.68
C GLU A 13 -6.36 17.79 -8.83
N PHE A 14 -6.42 16.49 -8.53
CA PHE A 14 -6.33 15.46 -9.56
C PHE A 14 -6.93 14.15 -9.10
N VAL A 15 -7.15 13.27 -10.08
CA VAL A 15 -7.57 11.88 -9.86
C VAL A 15 -6.64 10.96 -10.66
N VAL A 16 -6.43 9.75 -10.12
CA VAL A 16 -5.78 8.66 -10.85
C VAL A 16 -6.76 7.50 -10.92
N LYS A 17 -6.97 6.92 -12.11
CA LYS A 17 -7.66 5.63 -12.23
C LYS A 17 -6.67 4.53 -11.86
N LEU A 18 -7.01 3.73 -10.84
CA LEU A 18 -6.13 2.67 -10.33
C LEU A 18 -6.34 1.40 -11.16
N SER A 19 -5.76 1.39 -12.35
CA SER A 19 -5.96 0.32 -13.34
C SER A 19 -5.24 -0.97 -12.98
N ASN A 20 -4.29 -0.93 -12.04
CA ASN A 20 -3.54 -2.10 -11.56
C ASN A 20 -4.08 -2.62 -10.22
N ALA A 21 -5.15 -2.03 -9.70
CA ALA A 21 -5.75 -2.49 -8.45
C ALA A 21 -6.43 -3.84 -8.66
N MET A 22 -6.20 -4.77 -7.73
CA MET A 22 -6.95 -6.02 -7.65
C MET A 22 -7.71 -6.03 -6.33
N ILE A 23 -8.98 -6.42 -6.39
CA ILE A 23 -9.86 -6.45 -5.23
C ILE A 23 -10.30 -7.88 -5.00
N ILE A 24 -9.88 -8.45 -3.86
CA ILE A 24 -10.28 -9.79 -3.43
C ILE A 24 -11.38 -9.61 -2.40
N SER A 25 -12.54 -10.22 -2.62
CA SER A 25 -13.62 -10.18 -1.64
C SER A 25 -13.74 -11.51 -0.90
N LEU A 26 -14.09 -11.42 0.39
CA LEU A 26 -14.40 -12.57 1.23
C LEU A 26 -15.75 -12.33 1.86
N GLU A 27 -16.68 -13.27 1.66
CA GLU A 27 -18.04 -13.20 2.20
C GLU A 27 -18.45 -14.56 2.73
N GLY A 28 -19.22 -14.60 3.82
CA GLY A 28 -19.75 -15.84 4.38
C GLY A 28 -19.65 -15.87 5.89
N GLU A 29 -20.27 -16.90 6.45
CA GLU A 29 -20.38 -17.09 7.91
C GLU A 29 -19.01 -17.07 8.61
N GLN A 30 -17.97 -17.58 7.95
CA GLN A 30 -16.63 -17.68 8.52
C GLN A 30 -15.63 -16.72 7.88
N ALA A 31 -16.07 -15.72 7.12
CA ALA A 31 -15.14 -14.79 6.45
C ALA A 31 -14.20 -14.09 7.43
N ASP A 32 -14.75 -13.53 8.51
CA ASP A 32 -13.96 -12.83 9.53
C ASP A 32 -12.95 -13.75 10.21
N SER A 33 -13.43 -14.91 10.72
CA SER A 33 -12.56 -15.85 11.43
C SER A 33 -11.49 -16.44 10.52
N TYR A 34 -11.83 -16.68 9.26
CA TYR A 34 -10.89 -17.19 8.28
C TYR A 34 -9.79 -16.14 7.98
N LEU A 35 -10.20 -14.91 7.62
CA LEU A 35 -9.21 -13.87 7.29
C LEU A 35 -8.37 -13.48 8.51
N GLN A 36 -8.94 -13.53 9.72
CA GLN A 36 -8.19 -13.32 10.97
C GLN A 36 -6.97 -14.25 11.07
N GLY A 37 -7.07 -15.47 10.56
CA GLY A 37 -5.98 -16.45 10.54
C GLY A 37 -5.02 -16.31 9.36
N GLN A 38 -5.26 -15.37 8.44
CA GLN A 38 -4.48 -15.28 7.20
C GLN A 38 -3.58 -14.05 7.14
N ILE A 39 -4.04 -12.89 7.63
CA ILE A 39 -3.32 -11.62 7.44
C ILE A 39 -2.81 -11.06 8.77
N THR A 40 -1.91 -10.09 8.67
CA THR A 40 -1.17 -9.55 9.82
C THR A 40 -1.97 -8.62 10.74
N VAL A 41 -3.11 -8.09 10.28
CA VAL A 41 -3.91 -7.17 11.10
C VAL A 41 -5.13 -7.86 11.69
N ASN A 42 -5.61 -7.31 12.80
CA ASN A 42 -6.71 -7.88 13.58
C ASN A 42 -8.06 -7.49 12.95
N ILE A 43 -8.72 -8.46 12.31
CA ILE A 43 -10.01 -8.27 11.64
C ILE A 43 -11.11 -7.88 12.64
N ASN A 44 -10.99 -8.33 13.89
CA ASN A 44 -11.95 -7.99 14.94
C ASN A 44 -11.92 -6.48 15.31
N LYS A 45 -10.83 -5.79 14.97
CA LYS A 45 -10.70 -4.33 15.15
C LYS A 45 -11.10 -3.54 13.91
N LEU A 46 -11.41 -4.23 12.80
CA LEU A 46 -11.80 -3.58 11.55
C LEU A 46 -13.30 -3.27 11.58
N THR A 47 -13.63 -2.03 11.92
CA THR A 47 -15.02 -1.56 11.99
C THR A 47 -15.55 -1.19 10.60
N LYS A 48 -16.83 -0.87 10.53
CA LYS A 48 -17.45 -0.38 9.30
C LYS A 48 -16.86 0.97 8.83
N ASN A 49 -16.21 1.70 9.73
CA ASN A 49 -15.65 3.04 9.44
C ASN A 49 -14.13 3.04 9.27
N THR A 50 -13.50 1.88 9.12
CA THR A 50 -12.04 1.81 9.05
C THR A 50 -11.53 1.00 7.87
N ALA A 51 -10.37 1.43 7.38
CA ALA A 51 -9.50 0.61 6.52
C ALA A 51 -8.14 0.50 7.20
N ARG A 52 -7.35 -0.50 6.86
CA ARG A 52 -6.02 -0.72 7.45
C ARG A 52 -5.06 -1.22 6.38
N HIS A 53 -3.78 -0.91 6.53
CA HIS A 53 -2.73 -1.61 5.79
C HIS A 53 -2.65 -3.06 6.29
N PHE A 54 -2.24 -3.99 5.43
CA PHE A 54 -2.06 -5.39 5.80
C PHE A 54 -0.89 -6.02 5.05
N ALA A 55 -0.45 -7.17 5.51
CA ALA A 55 0.35 -8.12 4.75
C ALA A 55 -0.29 -9.50 4.84
N HIS A 56 -0.23 -10.25 3.75
CA HIS A 56 -0.61 -11.66 3.66
C HIS A 56 0.66 -12.45 3.42
N CYS A 57 0.94 -13.44 4.27
CA CYS A 57 2.22 -14.13 4.30
C CYS A 57 2.05 -15.65 4.17
N ASP A 58 3.13 -16.31 3.76
CA ASP A 58 3.23 -17.75 3.81
C ASP A 58 3.57 -18.23 5.25
N ASN A 59 3.68 -19.54 5.43
CA ASN A 59 4.00 -20.15 6.73
C ASN A 59 5.42 -19.83 7.21
N LYS A 60 6.29 -19.33 6.34
CA LYS A 60 7.65 -18.88 6.69
C LYS A 60 7.70 -17.38 6.96
N GLY A 61 6.54 -16.71 7.00
CA GLY A 61 6.42 -15.27 7.22
C GLY A 61 6.83 -14.42 6.02
N LYS A 62 6.95 -15.02 4.84
CA LYS A 62 7.30 -14.29 3.61
C LYS A 62 6.03 -13.71 2.98
N THR A 63 6.10 -12.46 2.59
CA THR A 63 4.94 -11.68 2.14
C THR A 63 4.53 -12.05 0.72
N TRP A 64 3.30 -12.51 0.56
CA TRP A 64 2.67 -12.72 -0.75
C TRP A 64 2.11 -11.41 -1.30
N SER A 65 1.42 -10.63 -0.45
CA SER A 65 0.86 -9.33 -0.87
C SER A 65 0.79 -8.34 0.29
N THR A 66 0.74 -7.06 -0.08
CA THR A 66 0.46 -5.93 0.81
C THR A 66 -0.62 -5.08 0.17
N GLY A 67 -1.25 -4.24 0.97
CA GLY A 67 -2.28 -3.33 0.47
C GLY A 67 -3.18 -2.85 1.60
N TYR A 68 -4.45 -2.69 1.29
CA TYR A 68 -5.46 -2.23 2.26
C TYR A 68 -6.52 -3.31 2.46
N VAL A 69 -6.98 -3.43 3.71
CA VAL A 69 -8.15 -4.25 4.05
C VAL A 69 -9.25 -3.35 4.59
N THR A 70 -10.47 -3.56 4.13
CA THR A 70 -11.65 -2.81 4.57
C THR A 70 -12.90 -3.67 4.43
N ARG A 71 -14.06 -3.09 4.73
CA ARG A 71 -15.36 -3.75 4.57
C ARG A 71 -16.21 -2.95 3.60
N HIS A 72 -17.03 -3.64 2.83
CA HIS A 72 -18.14 -3.05 2.07
C HIS A 72 -19.35 -3.96 2.25
N GLN A 73 -20.35 -3.46 2.94
CA GLN A 73 -21.54 -4.25 3.31
C GLN A 73 -21.10 -5.52 4.07
N ASN A 74 -21.45 -6.70 3.58
CA ASN A 74 -21.15 -7.98 4.21
C ASN A 74 -19.78 -8.57 3.78
N LYS A 75 -19.04 -7.86 2.90
CA LYS A 75 -17.78 -8.37 2.36
C LYS A 75 -16.59 -7.75 3.06
N LEU A 76 -15.56 -8.56 3.30
CA LEU A 76 -14.21 -8.06 3.52
C LEU A 76 -13.55 -7.87 2.15
N LEU A 77 -12.85 -6.76 1.96
CA LEU A 77 -12.14 -6.45 0.72
C LEU A 77 -10.64 -6.32 1.02
N LEU A 78 -9.82 -7.06 0.28
CA LEU A 78 -8.38 -6.85 0.21
C LEU A 78 -8.09 -6.11 -1.09
N VAL A 79 -7.48 -4.94 -0.99
CA VAL A 79 -7.14 -4.10 -2.14
C VAL A 79 -5.62 -4.12 -2.29
N THR A 80 -5.14 -4.70 -3.38
CA THR A 80 -3.73 -4.88 -3.65
C THR A 80 -3.46 -4.65 -5.14
N ASN A 81 -2.28 -4.99 -5.65
CA ASN A 81 -2.00 -4.94 -7.09
C ASN A 81 -2.29 -6.32 -7.74
N GLU A 82 -2.49 -6.32 -9.04
CA GLU A 82 -2.89 -7.51 -9.81
C GLU A 82 -1.90 -8.68 -9.62
N ASP A 83 -0.61 -8.38 -9.62
CA ASP A 83 0.45 -9.39 -9.58
C ASP A 83 0.42 -10.17 -8.25
N ALA A 84 0.55 -9.45 -7.14
CA ALA A 84 0.52 -10.06 -5.81
C ALA A 84 -0.87 -10.57 -5.44
N GLY A 85 -1.90 -9.88 -5.89
CA GLY A 85 -3.31 -10.25 -5.63
C GLY A 85 -3.68 -11.59 -6.24
N SER A 86 -3.24 -11.86 -7.46
CA SER A 86 -3.48 -13.15 -8.12
C SER A 86 -2.87 -14.30 -7.30
N HIS A 87 -1.65 -14.10 -6.80
CA HIS A 87 -0.98 -15.09 -5.95
C HIS A 87 -1.74 -15.25 -4.61
N SER A 88 -2.08 -14.12 -3.96
CA SER A 88 -2.84 -14.13 -2.69
C SER A 88 -4.19 -14.84 -2.84
N LEU A 89 -4.92 -14.55 -3.92
CA LEU A 89 -6.22 -15.17 -4.18
C LEU A 89 -6.10 -16.70 -4.26
N ALA A 90 -5.07 -17.18 -4.99
CA ALA A 90 -4.82 -18.62 -5.11
C ALA A 90 -4.55 -19.26 -3.75
N GLN A 91 -3.75 -18.60 -2.90
CA GLN A 91 -3.41 -19.12 -1.57
C GLN A 91 -4.63 -19.05 -0.63
N LEU A 92 -5.41 -17.96 -0.67
CA LEU A 92 -6.63 -17.85 0.13
C LEU A 92 -7.62 -18.96 -0.21
N ASN A 93 -7.83 -19.24 -1.50
CA ASN A 93 -8.71 -20.33 -1.93
C ASN A 93 -8.17 -21.70 -1.50
N LYS A 94 -6.87 -21.92 -1.60
CA LYS A 94 -6.24 -23.17 -1.20
C LYS A 94 -6.46 -23.48 0.29
N TYR A 95 -6.24 -22.47 1.15
CA TYR A 95 -6.37 -22.67 2.60
C TYR A 95 -7.79 -22.50 3.10
N GLY A 96 -8.66 -21.86 2.33
CA GLY A 96 -10.07 -21.63 2.69
C GLY A 96 -11.03 -22.77 2.34
N VAL A 97 -10.53 -23.85 1.74
CA VAL A 97 -11.38 -24.91 1.14
C VAL A 97 -12.35 -25.56 2.14
N PHE A 98 -12.03 -25.57 3.45
CA PHE A 98 -12.88 -26.14 4.48
C PHE A 98 -13.63 -25.09 5.30
N SER A 99 -13.53 -23.82 4.92
CA SER A 99 -14.20 -22.72 5.63
C SER A 99 -15.44 -22.28 4.87
N LYS A 100 -16.46 -21.86 5.61
CA LYS A 100 -17.71 -21.30 5.02
C LYS A 100 -17.45 -19.86 4.61
N VAL A 101 -16.68 -19.69 3.55
CA VAL A 101 -16.30 -18.38 3.00
C VAL A 101 -16.18 -18.48 1.48
N ASP A 102 -16.79 -17.56 0.78
CA ASP A 102 -16.62 -17.37 -0.66
C ASP A 102 -15.52 -16.34 -0.87
N ILE A 103 -14.50 -16.71 -1.65
CA ILE A 103 -13.30 -15.89 -1.88
C ILE A 103 -13.18 -15.70 -3.39
N LEU A 104 -13.34 -14.44 -3.84
CA LEU A 104 -13.47 -14.13 -5.26
C LEU A 104 -12.55 -12.98 -5.67
N ASP A 105 -12.16 -13.00 -6.93
CA ASP A 105 -11.64 -11.81 -7.61
C ASP A 105 -12.86 -10.93 -7.93
N ASP A 106 -13.01 -9.86 -7.18
CA ASP A 106 -14.13 -8.93 -7.30
C ASP A 106 -13.72 -7.63 -8.02
N THR A 107 -12.57 -7.65 -8.69
CA THR A 107 -11.99 -6.46 -9.35
C THR A 107 -12.97 -5.83 -10.36
N GLN A 108 -13.70 -6.65 -11.10
CA GLN A 108 -14.61 -6.16 -12.12
C GLN A 108 -15.89 -5.51 -11.55
N THR A 109 -16.16 -5.72 -10.25
CA THR A 109 -17.30 -5.10 -9.58
C THR A 109 -17.05 -3.62 -9.28
N TYR A 110 -15.77 -3.22 -9.18
CA TYR A 110 -15.39 -1.89 -8.70
C TYR A 110 -14.50 -1.17 -9.71
N SER A 111 -14.78 0.11 -9.93
CA SER A 111 -13.81 1.06 -10.49
C SER A 111 -13.05 1.69 -9.32
N ALA A 112 -11.72 1.67 -9.38
CA ALA A 112 -10.87 2.15 -8.30
C ALA A 112 -10.21 3.48 -8.70
N TYR A 113 -10.22 4.45 -7.78
CA TYR A 113 -9.64 5.78 -8.00
C TYR A 113 -8.83 6.20 -6.78
N PHE A 114 -7.77 6.96 -7.02
CA PHE A 114 -7.16 7.81 -6.01
C PHE A 114 -7.53 9.25 -6.34
N ILE A 115 -8.10 9.98 -5.38
CA ILE A 115 -8.49 11.39 -5.54
C ILE A 115 -7.73 12.20 -4.48
N SER A 116 -6.97 13.22 -4.91
CA SER A 116 -6.23 14.07 -3.98
C SER A 116 -7.20 14.80 -3.03
N LEU A 117 -6.80 15.05 -1.78
CA LEU A 117 -7.67 15.76 -0.82
C LEU A 117 -8.03 17.16 -1.32
N ASP A 118 -7.12 17.84 -2.02
CA ASP A 118 -7.43 19.17 -2.56
C ASP A 118 -8.53 19.07 -3.64
N ALA A 119 -8.53 18.01 -4.46
CA ALA A 119 -9.65 17.78 -5.40
C ALA A 119 -10.96 17.53 -4.64
N VAL A 120 -10.93 16.74 -3.55
CA VAL A 120 -12.14 16.46 -2.73
C VAL A 120 -12.74 17.76 -2.16
N LYS A 121 -11.90 18.77 -1.87
CA LYS A 121 -12.36 20.07 -1.35
C LYS A 121 -13.09 20.93 -2.39
N THR A 122 -12.91 20.66 -3.69
CA THR A 122 -13.60 21.45 -4.73
C THR A 122 -15.10 21.19 -4.68
N ASN A 123 -15.87 22.19 -5.05
CA ASN A 123 -17.34 22.09 -4.99
C ASN A 123 -17.87 20.93 -5.84
N GLU A 124 -17.28 20.75 -7.02
CA GLU A 124 -17.74 19.75 -7.99
C GLU A 124 -17.47 18.32 -7.50
N VAL A 125 -16.25 18.05 -7.01
CA VAL A 125 -15.89 16.72 -6.51
C VAL A 125 -16.64 16.42 -5.20
N LYS A 126 -16.68 17.43 -4.31
CA LYS A 126 -17.42 17.29 -3.04
C LYS A 126 -18.90 16.97 -3.30
N ALA A 127 -19.53 17.68 -4.24
CA ALA A 127 -20.94 17.44 -4.60
C ALA A 127 -21.13 16.03 -5.17
N ALA A 128 -20.24 15.59 -6.05
CA ALA A 128 -20.30 14.23 -6.62
C ALA A 128 -20.16 13.16 -5.54
N LEU A 129 -19.19 13.33 -4.64
CA LEU A 129 -18.98 12.38 -3.52
C LEU A 129 -20.15 12.42 -2.53
N SER A 130 -20.76 13.61 -2.31
CA SER A 130 -21.91 13.74 -1.38
C SER A 130 -23.20 13.12 -1.93
N GLN A 131 -23.25 12.84 -3.23
CA GLN A 131 -24.33 12.04 -3.82
C GLN A 131 -24.13 10.54 -3.57
N LEU A 132 -22.89 10.12 -3.33
CA LEU A 132 -22.54 8.72 -3.10
C LEU A 132 -22.49 8.40 -1.59
N PHE A 133 -21.89 9.30 -0.84
CA PHE A 133 -21.75 9.25 0.62
C PHE A 133 -22.42 10.50 1.19
N SER A 134 -22.81 10.51 2.43
CA SER A 134 -23.41 11.74 2.99
C SER A 134 -22.37 12.86 3.09
N GLU A 135 -22.84 14.11 3.12
CA GLU A 135 -21.96 15.28 3.27
C GLU A 135 -21.08 15.17 4.52
N ASN A 136 -21.66 14.73 5.65
CA ASN A 136 -20.93 14.53 6.90
C ASN A 136 -19.81 13.48 6.74
N GLU A 137 -20.03 12.43 5.96
CA GLU A 137 -19.02 11.40 5.70
C GLU A 137 -17.89 11.95 4.85
N VAL A 138 -18.18 12.77 3.84
CA VAL A 138 -17.16 13.43 3.02
C VAL A 138 -16.30 14.36 3.89
N GLU A 139 -16.94 15.12 4.80
CA GLU A 139 -16.21 15.98 5.75
C GLU A 139 -15.27 15.16 6.66
N ARG A 140 -15.73 14.01 7.15
CA ARG A 140 -14.86 13.13 7.96
C ARG A 140 -13.62 12.69 7.18
N LEU A 141 -13.75 12.37 5.90
CA LEU A 141 -12.60 12.03 5.05
C LEU A 141 -11.64 13.23 4.91
N LEU A 142 -12.18 14.43 4.73
CA LEU A 142 -11.39 15.66 4.59
C LEU A 142 -10.62 16.03 5.86
N GLU A 143 -11.19 15.74 7.02
CA GLU A 143 -10.59 16.01 8.33
C GLU A 143 -9.63 14.90 8.78
N SER A 144 -9.49 13.85 7.99
CA SER A 144 -8.70 12.67 8.37
C SER A 144 -7.22 12.99 8.49
N ASP A 145 -6.61 12.37 9.49
CA ASP A 145 -5.17 12.33 9.64
C ASP A 145 -4.78 10.90 10.01
N THR A 146 -3.50 10.64 10.12
CA THR A 146 -3.02 9.29 10.43
C THR A 146 -3.07 9.04 11.93
N PRO A 147 -3.99 8.21 12.41
CA PRO A 147 -4.00 7.91 13.83
C PRO A 147 -2.88 6.93 14.20
N ASP A 148 -2.44 7.00 15.46
CA ASP A 148 -1.37 6.15 15.99
C ASP A 148 -1.69 4.65 15.91
N ASN A 149 -2.97 4.29 15.84
CA ASN A 149 -3.40 2.88 15.80
C ASN A 149 -3.50 2.30 14.39
N GLY A 150 -3.21 3.11 13.36
CA GLY A 150 -3.24 2.67 11.95
C GLY A 150 -4.63 2.53 11.34
N SER A 151 -5.68 2.98 12.02
CA SER A 151 -7.05 2.97 11.48
C SER A 151 -7.22 4.15 10.55
N LEU A 152 -7.43 3.88 9.27
CA LEU A 152 -7.68 4.91 8.25
C LEU A 152 -9.18 5.17 8.19
N GLU A 153 -9.59 6.44 8.21
CA GLU A 153 -11.01 6.81 8.11
C GLU A 153 -11.62 6.26 6.83
N LYS A 154 -12.83 5.72 6.94
CA LYS A 154 -13.52 5.07 5.81
C LYS A 154 -15.01 5.37 5.90
N VAL A 155 -15.63 5.56 4.74
CA VAL A 155 -17.07 5.72 4.56
C VAL A 155 -17.56 4.71 3.53
N GLU A 156 -18.86 4.39 3.57
CA GLU A 156 -19.47 3.46 2.61
C GLU A 156 -20.91 3.83 2.27
N SER A 157 -21.33 3.37 1.11
CA SER A 157 -22.71 3.44 0.62
C SER A 157 -23.03 2.16 -0.13
N GLU A 158 -24.24 2.07 -0.68
CA GLU A 158 -24.58 0.95 -1.55
C GLU A 158 -23.70 0.89 -2.80
N HIS A 159 -23.15 2.03 -3.23
CA HIS A 159 -22.34 2.14 -4.46
C HIS A 159 -20.85 1.85 -4.23
N GLY A 160 -20.39 1.77 -2.98
CA GLY A 160 -18.99 1.48 -2.73
C GLY A 160 -18.44 2.06 -1.44
N VAL A 161 -17.12 2.21 -1.41
CA VAL A 161 -16.39 2.70 -0.23
C VAL A 161 -15.37 3.76 -0.64
N ALA A 162 -15.07 4.66 0.30
CA ALA A 162 -13.94 5.56 0.18
C ALA A 162 -13.17 5.57 1.50
N TYR A 163 -11.84 5.55 1.43
CA TYR A 163 -11.02 5.58 2.64
C TYR A 163 -9.78 6.46 2.45
N PHE A 164 -9.35 7.05 3.54
CA PHE A 164 -8.21 7.95 3.57
C PHE A 164 -6.93 7.20 3.21
N ALA A 165 -6.10 7.81 2.37
CA ALA A 165 -4.79 7.29 1.96
C ALA A 165 -3.72 8.28 2.43
N ASN A 166 -2.92 7.85 3.42
CA ASN A 166 -1.87 8.68 4.01
C ASN A 166 -0.56 8.53 3.22
N THR A 167 -0.56 9.08 2.03
CA THR A 167 0.62 9.13 1.16
C THR A 167 1.24 10.53 1.19
N SER A 168 2.37 10.71 0.54
CA SER A 168 3.07 12.02 0.44
C SER A 168 2.15 13.10 -0.15
N CYS A 169 1.27 12.68 -1.06
CA CYS A 169 0.13 13.48 -1.49
C CYS A 169 -1.12 12.86 -0.83
N LYS A 170 -1.64 13.47 0.22
CA LYS A 170 -2.82 12.95 0.92
C LYS A 170 -4.03 12.88 -0.01
N GLY A 171 -4.80 11.83 0.10
CA GLY A 171 -5.97 11.63 -0.74
C GLY A 171 -6.91 10.58 -0.17
N ILE A 172 -7.85 10.16 -1.00
CA ILE A 172 -8.75 9.04 -0.70
C ILE A 172 -8.65 8.01 -1.81
N ILE A 173 -8.76 6.74 -1.43
CA ILE A 173 -8.98 5.66 -2.38
C ILE A 173 -10.47 5.39 -2.39
N VAL A 174 -11.06 5.33 -3.58
CA VAL A 174 -12.50 5.18 -3.79
C VAL A 174 -12.72 3.96 -4.68
N LEU A 175 -13.55 3.03 -4.20
CA LEU A 175 -13.95 1.83 -4.94
C LEU A 175 -15.46 1.94 -5.18
N LEU A 176 -15.87 2.02 -6.44
CA LEU A 176 -17.26 2.28 -6.80
C LEU A 176 -17.77 1.29 -7.83
N ASP A 177 -19.02 0.88 -7.69
CA ASP A 177 -19.73 0.14 -8.73
C ASP A 177 -19.90 1.02 -9.99
N ASP A 178 -20.45 0.47 -11.05
CA ASP A 178 -20.65 1.19 -12.31
C ASP A 178 -21.51 2.46 -12.14
N ASN A 179 -22.50 2.43 -11.26
CA ASN A 179 -23.38 3.58 -11.04
C ASN A 179 -22.64 4.70 -10.28
N GLY A 180 -21.93 4.34 -9.23
CA GLY A 180 -21.11 5.30 -8.47
C GLY A 180 -19.98 5.87 -9.32
N ALA A 181 -19.33 5.03 -10.12
CA ALA A 181 -18.21 5.45 -10.98
C ALA A 181 -18.61 6.49 -12.02
N LYS A 182 -19.88 6.51 -12.46
CA LYS A 182 -20.39 7.53 -13.38
C LYS A 182 -20.20 8.94 -12.84
N GLN A 183 -20.32 9.15 -11.53
CA GLN A 183 -20.15 10.47 -10.91
C GLN A 183 -18.73 11.00 -11.14
N ILE A 184 -17.72 10.15 -10.88
CA ILE A 184 -16.31 10.54 -11.03
C ILE A 184 -15.95 10.63 -12.52
N ASN A 185 -16.39 9.67 -13.34
CA ASN A 185 -16.09 9.65 -14.76
C ASN A 185 -16.68 10.88 -15.48
N SER A 186 -17.86 11.35 -15.07
CA SER A 186 -18.47 12.58 -15.65
C SER A 186 -17.58 13.81 -15.40
N LEU A 187 -16.97 13.92 -14.23
CA LEU A 187 -16.05 15.05 -13.93
C LEU A 187 -14.78 14.96 -14.80
N ILE A 188 -14.28 13.76 -15.02
CA ILE A 188 -13.10 13.53 -15.88
C ILE A 188 -13.44 13.88 -17.35
N GLU A 189 -14.56 13.41 -17.84
CA GLU A 189 -15.01 13.64 -19.23
C GLU A 189 -15.27 15.13 -19.49
N ALA A 190 -15.83 15.83 -18.52
CA ALA A 190 -16.07 17.27 -18.57
C ALA A 190 -14.78 18.09 -18.39
N GLN A 191 -13.65 17.44 -18.14
CA GLN A 191 -12.34 18.07 -17.85
C GLN A 191 -12.38 18.96 -16.60
N THR A 192 -13.35 18.74 -15.72
CA THR A 192 -13.43 19.42 -14.41
C THR A 192 -12.39 18.86 -13.43
N LEU A 193 -12.04 17.58 -13.60
CA LEU A 193 -11.08 16.89 -12.76
C LEU A 193 -10.02 16.23 -13.66
N SER A 194 -8.77 16.66 -13.52
CA SER A 194 -7.65 16.15 -14.33
C SER A 194 -7.31 14.71 -13.92
N CYS A 195 -7.28 13.82 -14.91
CA CYS A 195 -7.03 12.39 -14.70
C CYS A 195 -5.63 12.00 -15.18
N TYR A 196 -4.89 11.36 -14.31
CA TYR A 196 -3.51 10.91 -14.55
C TYR A 196 -3.42 9.38 -14.57
N PRO A 197 -2.38 8.82 -15.21
CA PRO A 197 -2.21 7.37 -15.29
C PRO A 197 -1.76 6.77 -13.96
N GLN A 198 -1.92 5.46 -13.83
CA GLN A 198 -1.51 4.64 -12.65
C GLN A 198 -0.10 4.97 -12.17
N THR A 199 0.85 5.20 -13.09
CA THR A 199 2.25 5.47 -12.75
C THR A 199 2.42 6.69 -11.83
N VAL A 200 1.48 7.66 -11.87
CA VAL A 200 1.51 8.81 -10.96
C VAL A 200 1.23 8.35 -9.53
N PHE A 201 0.22 7.50 -9.33
CA PHE A 201 -0.07 6.95 -8.00
C PHE A 201 1.06 6.04 -7.53
N ASP A 202 1.63 5.24 -8.43
CA ASP A 202 2.78 4.38 -8.10
C ASP A 202 3.96 5.23 -7.61
N ALA A 203 4.25 6.35 -8.29
CA ALA A 203 5.32 7.26 -7.86
C ALA A 203 5.02 7.89 -6.49
N ILE A 204 3.75 8.26 -6.23
CA ILE A 204 3.32 8.78 -4.92
C ILE A 204 3.52 7.72 -3.82
N GLN A 205 3.15 6.47 -4.09
CA GLN A 205 3.35 5.37 -3.14
C GLN A 205 4.85 5.14 -2.89
N ILE A 206 5.67 5.16 -3.93
CA ILE A 206 7.12 5.00 -3.81
C ILE A 206 7.72 6.16 -2.99
N GLN A 207 7.33 7.40 -3.27
CA GLN A 207 7.78 8.55 -2.50
C GLN A 207 7.40 8.42 -1.02
N SER A 208 6.24 7.81 -0.74
CA SER A 208 5.72 7.58 0.62
C SER A 208 6.34 6.34 1.28
N VAL A 209 7.15 5.59 0.56
CA VAL A 209 7.72 4.29 0.94
C VAL A 209 6.61 3.29 1.33
N HIS A 210 5.51 3.30 0.57
CA HIS A 210 4.46 2.27 0.65
C HIS A 210 4.82 1.14 -0.32
N ALA A 211 5.60 0.18 0.16
CA ALA A 211 6.14 -0.90 -0.67
C ALA A 211 5.04 -1.88 -1.09
N LEU A 212 4.94 -2.12 -2.38
CA LEU A 212 4.04 -3.14 -2.95
C LEU A 212 4.86 -4.34 -3.39
N VAL A 213 4.42 -5.53 -2.99
CA VAL A 213 5.03 -6.78 -3.46
C VAL A 213 4.59 -7.03 -4.89
N GLN A 214 5.53 -7.38 -5.76
CA GLN A 214 5.22 -7.72 -7.16
C GLN A 214 6.34 -8.56 -7.77
N GLY A 215 6.02 -9.32 -8.80
CA GLY A 215 6.98 -10.12 -9.56
C GLY A 215 7.77 -11.07 -8.67
N ASP A 216 9.07 -11.11 -8.86
CA ASP A 216 9.99 -12.00 -8.12
C ASP A 216 10.08 -11.68 -6.62
N ALA A 217 9.54 -10.54 -6.18
CA ALA A 217 9.52 -10.20 -4.76
C ALA A 217 8.40 -10.92 -3.98
N VAL A 218 7.46 -11.56 -4.69
CA VAL A 218 6.43 -12.38 -4.03
C VAL A 218 7.11 -13.50 -3.25
N ALA A 219 6.85 -13.57 -1.94
CA ALA A 219 7.44 -14.53 -1.01
C ALA A 219 8.96 -14.37 -0.82
N GLU A 220 9.52 -13.17 -1.09
CA GLU A 220 10.95 -12.92 -0.82
C GLU A 220 11.19 -12.30 0.57
N TYR A 221 10.37 -11.34 0.97
CA TYR A 221 10.61 -10.51 2.16
C TYR A 221 9.58 -10.78 3.27
N VAL A 222 10.01 -10.71 4.53
CA VAL A 222 9.06 -10.64 5.65
C VAL A 222 8.49 -9.20 5.71
N PRO A 223 7.29 -8.99 6.27
CA PRO A 223 6.65 -7.66 6.24
C PRO A 223 7.50 -6.52 6.81
N GLN A 224 8.30 -6.78 7.85
CA GLN A 224 9.15 -5.75 8.45
C GLN A 224 10.28 -5.29 7.52
N MET A 225 10.72 -6.14 6.60
CA MET A 225 11.77 -5.76 5.62
C MET A 225 11.24 -4.77 4.57
N ILE A 226 9.92 -4.67 4.45
CA ILE A 226 9.25 -3.75 3.52
C ILE A 226 8.36 -2.75 4.27
N ASN A 227 8.70 -2.50 5.54
CA ASN A 227 8.18 -1.43 6.40
C ASN A 227 6.68 -1.52 6.74
N VAL A 228 6.04 -2.69 6.62
CA VAL A 228 4.59 -2.83 6.89
C VAL A 228 4.25 -2.43 8.33
N GLN A 229 5.14 -2.70 9.30
CA GLN A 229 4.94 -2.29 10.70
C GLN A 229 4.91 -0.77 10.88
N ALA A 230 5.66 -0.03 10.05
CA ALA A 230 5.69 1.43 10.12
C ALA A 230 4.38 2.05 9.63
N LEU A 231 3.63 1.31 8.79
CA LEU A 231 2.29 1.70 8.33
C LEU A 231 1.20 1.16 9.26
N ASN A 232 1.57 0.63 10.44
CA ASN A 232 0.67 -0.05 11.37
C ASN A 232 -0.09 -1.21 10.70
N GLY A 233 0.55 -1.87 9.74
CA GLY A 233 -0.03 -3.02 9.02
C GLY A 233 0.20 -4.37 9.69
N ILE A 234 0.69 -4.38 10.94
CA ILE A 234 0.91 -5.60 11.72
C ILE A 234 0.39 -5.39 13.14
N ASP A 235 -0.56 -6.21 13.58
CA ASP A 235 -1.00 -6.26 14.98
C ASP A 235 -0.27 -7.41 15.69
N PHE A 236 0.67 -7.07 16.56
CA PHE A 236 1.47 -8.07 17.26
C PHE A 236 0.75 -8.70 18.45
N ASP A 237 -0.39 -8.14 18.84
CA ASP A 237 -1.21 -8.57 19.98
C ASP A 237 -2.47 -9.37 19.56
N LYS A 238 -2.58 -9.70 18.26
CA LYS A 238 -3.71 -10.50 17.76
C LYS A 238 -3.47 -12.00 17.94
N GLY A 239 -4.52 -12.78 17.72
CA GLY A 239 -4.46 -14.24 17.70
C GLY A 239 -3.63 -14.79 16.53
N CYS A 240 -3.49 -16.10 16.46
CA CYS A 240 -2.62 -16.78 15.48
C CYS A 240 -3.02 -16.47 14.03
N TYR A 241 -2.01 -16.30 13.19
CA TYR A 241 -2.15 -16.17 11.74
C TYR A 241 -0.95 -16.79 11.02
N MET A 242 -1.12 -17.05 9.74
CA MET A 242 -0.08 -17.69 8.93
C MET A 242 1.20 -16.85 8.90
N GLY A 243 2.36 -17.47 9.25
CA GLY A 243 3.66 -16.80 9.28
C GLY A 243 3.96 -16.04 10.57
N GLN A 244 3.03 -15.99 11.52
CA GLN A 244 3.15 -15.20 12.74
C GLN A 244 4.43 -15.47 13.52
N GLU A 245 4.85 -16.73 13.60
CA GLU A 245 6.06 -17.10 14.37
C GLU A 245 7.29 -16.31 13.89
N VAL A 246 7.48 -16.25 12.57
CA VAL A 246 8.64 -15.55 11.98
C VAL A 246 8.48 -14.04 12.14
N VAL A 247 7.28 -13.50 11.87
CA VAL A 247 6.99 -12.06 12.00
C VAL A 247 7.20 -11.60 13.46
N ALA A 248 6.68 -12.36 14.43
CA ALA A 248 6.85 -12.03 15.86
C ALA A 248 8.31 -12.18 16.31
N ARG A 249 8.99 -13.24 15.88
CA ARG A 249 10.41 -13.46 16.22
C ARG A 249 11.28 -12.34 15.65
N THR A 250 11.00 -11.88 14.45
CA THR A 250 11.70 -10.76 13.82
C THR A 250 11.61 -9.51 14.69
N ARG A 251 10.43 -9.27 15.30
CA ARG A 251 10.25 -8.14 16.23
C ARG A 251 11.02 -8.37 17.55
N PHE A 252 10.73 -9.50 18.23
CA PHE A 252 11.18 -9.71 19.61
C PHE A 252 12.69 -9.92 19.74
N LEU A 253 13.33 -10.49 18.73
CA LEU A 253 14.77 -10.72 18.75
C LEU A 253 15.58 -9.61 18.08
N GLY A 254 14.92 -8.56 17.59
CA GLY A 254 15.58 -7.44 16.91
C GLY A 254 16.39 -7.90 15.69
N LYS A 255 15.93 -8.96 15.01
CA LYS A 255 16.69 -9.59 13.93
C LYS A 255 16.46 -8.95 12.56
N ASN A 256 15.52 -8.01 12.46
CA ASN A 256 15.30 -7.34 11.17
C ASN A 256 16.44 -6.38 10.90
N LYS A 257 17.22 -6.67 9.89
CA LYS A 257 18.34 -5.85 9.44
C LYS A 257 18.06 -5.19 8.07
N ARG A 258 16.84 -5.27 7.60
CA ARG A 258 16.46 -4.74 6.29
C ARG A 258 15.29 -3.78 6.42
N ALA A 259 15.24 -2.82 5.51
CA ALA A 259 14.11 -1.88 5.40
C ALA A 259 14.00 -1.41 3.95
N ALA A 260 12.83 -0.91 3.61
CA ALA A 260 12.55 -0.32 2.30
C ALA A 260 12.88 1.18 2.32
N TYR A 261 13.53 1.65 1.26
CA TYR A 261 13.89 3.06 1.08
C TYR A 261 13.49 3.50 -0.32
N SER A 262 13.02 4.73 -0.45
CA SER A 262 12.72 5.29 -1.76
C SER A 262 13.92 6.06 -2.32
N PHE A 263 13.96 6.12 -3.63
CA PHE A 263 14.98 6.83 -4.40
C PHE A 263 14.29 7.60 -5.53
N LYS A 264 14.95 8.68 -5.93
CA LYS A 264 14.55 9.46 -7.09
C LYS A 264 15.75 9.63 -8.03
N LEU A 265 15.54 9.41 -9.30
CA LEU A 265 16.52 9.71 -10.37
C LEU A 265 15.92 10.74 -11.32
N GLU A 266 16.76 11.60 -11.82
CA GLU A 266 16.36 12.50 -12.92
C GLU A 266 16.33 11.71 -14.23
N GLY A 267 15.33 11.95 -15.05
CA GLY A 267 15.13 11.25 -16.33
C GLY A 267 14.44 9.89 -16.19
N ASN A 268 14.17 9.34 -17.33
CA ASN A 268 13.49 8.03 -17.40
C ASN A 268 14.56 6.91 -17.49
N UNK A 269 14.89 6.40 -16.38
CA UNK A 269 15.86 5.40 -16.28
C UNK A 269 15.23 4.04 -16.42
N UNK A 270 15.81 3.10 -16.96
CA UNK A 270 15.37 1.78 -17.11
C UNK A 270 15.57 0.93 -15.94
N UNK A 271 15.23 1.25 -14.84
CA UNK A 271 15.24 0.50 -13.70
C UNK A 271 14.08 -0.42 -13.72
N LYS A 272 14.19 -1.58 -13.13
CA LYS A 272 13.08 -2.54 -13.01
C LYS A 272 13.17 -3.29 -11.66
N PRO A 273 12.05 -3.83 -11.17
CA PRO A 273 12.08 -4.70 -9.99
C PRO A 273 13.07 -5.86 -10.19
N GLY A 274 13.83 -6.16 -9.13
CA GLY A 274 14.87 -7.19 -9.17
C GLY A 274 16.28 -6.68 -9.46
N ASP A 275 16.41 -5.51 -10.04
CA ASP A 275 17.74 -4.93 -10.33
C ASP A 275 18.53 -4.73 -9.02
N ALA A 276 19.80 -5.08 -9.04
CA ALA A 276 20.67 -4.98 -7.86
C ALA A 276 21.21 -3.57 -7.69
N LEU A 277 21.25 -3.13 -6.44
CA LEU A 277 21.93 -1.88 -6.03
C LEU A 277 23.19 -2.24 -5.27
N GLU A 278 24.27 -1.50 -5.57
CA GLU A 278 25.51 -1.51 -4.81
C GLU A 278 25.59 -0.24 -3.95
N LYS A 279 26.21 -0.36 -2.78
CA LYS A 279 26.54 0.76 -1.88
C LYS A 279 28.05 1.00 -1.93
N GLN A 280 28.45 2.25 -1.94
CA GLN A 280 29.87 2.63 -1.84
C GLN A 280 30.38 2.43 -0.41
N LEU A 281 31.51 1.76 -0.27
CA LEU A 281 32.21 1.53 1.01
C LEU A 281 33.69 1.88 0.81
N GLY A 282 34.05 3.13 1.10
CA GLY A 282 35.35 3.65 0.76
C GLY A 282 35.55 3.70 -0.75
N GLU A 283 36.56 3.01 -1.26
CA GLU A 283 36.82 2.94 -2.71
C GLU A 283 36.10 1.78 -3.40
N ASN A 284 35.43 0.92 -2.62
CA ASN A 284 34.83 -0.31 -3.13
C ASN A 284 33.30 -0.19 -3.21
N TRP A 285 32.69 -1.05 -4.04
CA TRP A 285 31.25 -1.17 -4.18
C TRP A 285 30.82 -2.59 -3.81
N ARG A 286 29.73 -2.71 -3.07
CA ARG A 286 29.21 -4.02 -2.65
C ARG A 286 27.70 -4.04 -2.82
N ILE A 287 27.18 -5.19 -3.23
CA ILE A 287 25.73 -5.40 -3.35
C ILE A 287 25.07 -5.07 -2.01
N ALA A 288 24.12 -4.15 -2.03
CA ALA A 288 23.38 -3.68 -0.85
C ALA A 288 21.97 -4.24 -0.80
N GLY A 289 21.35 -4.42 -1.97
CA GLY A 289 19.98 -4.92 -2.04
C GLY A 289 19.44 -4.92 -3.45
N LYS A 290 18.10 -5.00 -3.56
CA LYS A 290 17.41 -5.07 -4.85
C LYS A 290 16.26 -4.07 -4.90
N ILE A 291 15.97 -3.60 -6.10
CA ILE A 291 14.80 -2.77 -6.37
C ILE A 291 13.51 -3.60 -6.22
N LEU A 292 12.55 -3.06 -5.53
CA LEU A 292 11.24 -3.70 -5.29
C LEU A 292 10.15 -3.13 -6.19
N ASN A 293 10.08 -1.79 -6.31
CA ASN A 293 9.05 -1.09 -7.08
C ASN A 293 9.69 0.00 -7.93
N VAL A 294 9.13 0.26 -9.10
CA VAL A 294 9.59 1.34 -9.99
C VAL A 294 8.37 2.05 -10.58
N ALA A 295 8.46 3.37 -10.69
CA ALA A 295 7.49 4.20 -11.42
C ALA A 295 8.25 5.26 -12.19
N SER A 296 8.06 5.30 -13.52
CA SER A 296 8.73 6.26 -14.39
C SER A 296 7.72 7.30 -14.87
N LEU A 297 8.04 8.56 -14.64
CA LEU A 297 7.37 9.73 -15.22
C LEU A 297 8.24 10.23 -16.38
N ASP A 298 7.80 11.30 -17.06
CA ASP A 298 8.54 11.73 -18.27
C ASP A 298 9.98 12.12 -17.95
N ASN A 299 10.21 12.85 -16.83
CA ASN A 299 11.52 13.41 -16.48
C ASN A 299 12.08 12.89 -15.15
N GLU A 300 11.47 11.90 -14.53
CA GLU A 300 12.01 11.31 -13.29
C GLU A 300 11.60 9.85 -13.13
N THR A 301 12.43 9.10 -12.47
CA THR A 301 12.16 7.70 -12.10
C THR A 301 12.23 7.58 -10.59
N TRP A 302 11.18 7.04 -10.01
CA TRP A 302 11.06 6.73 -8.59
C TRP A 302 11.18 5.23 -8.39
N PHE A 303 11.89 4.80 -7.35
CA PHE A 303 11.93 3.37 -7.02
C PHE A 303 12.10 3.14 -5.51
N ILE A 304 11.64 1.98 -5.05
CA ILE A 304 11.90 1.47 -3.70
C ILE A 304 12.93 0.35 -3.82
N ALA A 305 13.92 0.34 -2.92
CA ALA A 305 14.85 -0.78 -2.76
C ALA A 305 14.85 -1.27 -1.32
N VAL A 306 15.07 -2.58 -1.14
CA VAL A 306 15.19 -3.20 0.18
C VAL A 306 16.67 -3.30 0.52
N LEU A 307 17.09 -2.52 1.51
CA LEU A 307 18.50 -2.34 1.90
C LEU A 307 18.69 -2.66 3.39
N ASN A 308 19.90 -2.52 3.90
CA ASN A 308 20.14 -2.60 5.35
C ASN A 308 19.38 -1.48 6.08
N ASN A 309 18.85 -1.77 7.25
CA ASN A 309 18.01 -0.82 8.00
C ASN A 309 18.80 0.33 8.66
N ASP A 310 20.13 0.31 8.55
CA ASP A 310 20.99 1.42 8.96
C ASP A 310 21.35 2.35 7.80
N THR A 311 20.73 2.17 6.63
CA THR A 311 20.94 3.02 5.45
C THR A 311 20.47 4.46 5.75
N THR A 312 21.30 5.42 5.34
CA THR A 312 21.04 6.86 5.54
C THR A 312 20.98 7.59 4.19
N SER A 313 20.43 8.80 4.20
CA SER A 313 20.36 9.66 3.01
C SER A 313 21.73 10.10 2.49
N GLU A 314 22.81 9.82 3.23
CA GLU A 314 24.18 10.14 2.81
C GLU A 314 24.88 8.96 2.13
N ASP A 315 24.27 7.79 2.12
CA ASP A 315 24.85 6.58 1.54
C ASP A 315 24.72 6.59 0.02
N LEU A 316 25.85 6.64 -0.67
CA LEU A 316 25.85 6.62 -2.14
C LEU A 316 25.63 5.21 -2.65
N HIS A 317 24.67 5.06 -3.55
CA HIS A 317 24.34 3.81 -4.23
C HIS A 317 24.49 3.97 -5.73
N ARG A 318 24.54 2.83 -6.45
CA ARG A 318 24.49 2.78 -7.91
C ARG A 318 23.80 1.51 -8.38
N LEU A 319 23.34 1.51 -9.61
CA LEU A 319 22.84 0.28 -10.24
C LEU A 319 24.03 -0.63 -10.56
N ALA A 320 23.93 -1.90 -10.17
CA ALA A 320 25.02 -2.86 -10.38
C ALA A 320 25.32 -3.08 -11.88
N ASP A 321 24.28 -3.06 -12.71
CA ASP A 321 24.39 -3.29 -14.16
C ASP A 321 24.63 -2.01 -14.96
N ASN A 322 24.58 -0.83 -14.31
CA ASN A 322 24.85 0.47 -14.95
C ASN A 322 25.51 1.42 -13.96
N ASN A 323 26.82 1.33 -13.87
CA ASN A 323 27.63 2.07 -12.90
C ASN A 323 27.56 3.60 -13.05
N ALA A 324 27.05 4.10 -14.18
CA ALA A 324 26.89 5.54 -14.41
C ALA A 324 25.68 6.12 -13.65
N ILE A 325 24.73 5.26 -13.25
CA ILE A 325 23.53 5.70 -12.53
C ILE A 325 23.81 5.61 -11.02
N THR A 326 24.03 6.77 -10.41
CA THR A 326 24.25 6.86 -8.95
C THR A 326 23.07 7.57 -8.30
N CYS A 327 22.81 7.25 -7.03
CA CYS A 327 21.65 7.76 -6.31
C CYS A 327 21.86 7.72 -4.80
N TYR A 328 21.07 8.52 -4.11
CA TYR A 328 21.00 8.55 -2.65
C TYR A 328 19.58 8.20 -2.21
N PRO A 329 19.40 7.46 -1.10
CA PRO A 329 18.07 7.22 -0.58
C PRO A 329 17.45 8.50 -0.05
N ASN A 330 16.15 8.66 -0.26
CA ASN A 330 15.39 9.74 0.36
C ASN A 330 15.28 9.49 1.87
N THR A 331 15.13 10.56 2.64
CA THR A 331 14.80 10.45 4.07
C THR A 331 13.46 9.73 4.24
N LEU A 332 13.41 8.78 5.16
CA LEU A 332 12.17 8.05 5.43
C LEU A 332 11.09 9.00 5.98
N PRO A 333 9.85 8.92 5.50
CA PRO A 333 8.77 9.78 5.98
C PRO A 333 8.22 9.36 7.36
N TYR A 334 8.71 8.25 7.92
CA TYR A 334 8.26 7.67 9.19
C TYR A 334 9.42 6.90 9.84
N SER A 335 9.27 6.62 11.13
CA SER A 335 10.24 5.79 11.84
C SER A 335 10.00 4.30 11.55
N ILE A 336 11.06 3.59 11.23
CA ILE A 336 11.05 2.12 11.09
C ILE A 336 11.39 1.41 12.39
N GLU A 337 11.78 2.16 13.43
CA GLU A 337 12.03 1.59 14.75
C GLU A 337 10.70 1.13 15.37
N GLN A 338 10.71 -0.11 15.84
CA GLN A 338 9.55 -0.63 16.55
C GLN A 338 9.60 -0.09 17.98
N LYS A 339 8.58 0.67 18.38
CA LYS A 339 8.43 1.12 19.76
C LYS A 339 8.51 -0.11 20.66
N ALA A 340 9.45 -0.12 21.59
CA ALA A 340 9.59 -1.21 22.57
C ALA A 340 8.25 -1.33 23.32
N SER A 341 7.55 -2.42 23.14
CA SER A 341 6.38 -2.68 23.97
C SER A 341 6.90 -2.86 25.40
N ASN A 342 6.27 -2.21 26.34
CA ASN A 342 6.49 -2.40 27.77
C ASN A 342 5.99 -3.80 28.16
N ILE A 343 6.67 -4.81 27.66
CA ILE A 343 6.43 -6.18 28.12
C ILE A 343 7.16 -6.28 29.45
N VAL A 344 6.42 -6.10 30.52
CA VAL A 344 6.86 -6.50 31.86
C VAL A 344 7.19 -7.97 31.77
N LYS A 345 8.49 -8.29 31.80
CA LYS A 345 8.92 -9.68 31.97
C LYS A 345 8.38 -10.13 33.31
N LYS A 346 7.26 -10.85 33.34
CA LYS A 346 6.90 -11.64 34.51
C LYS A 346 8.00 -12.67 34.65
N ARG A 347 8.96 -12.42 35.56
CA ARG A 347 9.90 -13.44 36.01
C ARG A 347 9.07 -14.56 36.64
N ARG A 348 9.17 -15.74 36.09
CA ARG A 348 8.75 -16.96 36.78
C ARG A 348 9.81 -17.32 37.85
#